data_fd49c6580545cac0508261795844b12b
#
_entry.id   fd49c6580545cac0508261795844b12b
#
_cell.length_a   1.000
_cell.length_b   1.000
_cell.length_c   1.000
_cell.angle_alpha   90.00
_cell.angle_beta   90.00
_cell.angle_gamma   90.00
#
_symmetry.space_group_name_H-M   'P 1'
#
loop_
_entity.id
_entity.type
_entity.pdbx_description
1 polymer ?
#
loop_
_entity_poly.entity_id
_entity_poly.type
_entity_poly.pdbx_seq_one_letter_code
_entity_poly.pdbx_strand_id
1 'polypeptide(L)'
;MKTFVSIRQILPLAALLLVTATGFSQMTTNAAFVNNLMPQPASLTAGNGSFALSADFAASVTGFDNDRLDDALSRSLLHLRQSTGLQFATVKAAAGAPAQLTIAVKSAGEAIQSVDEVESYSLTVNASGVQIEAPTVVGAMRGLATLEQLVQPSGEGFILPFLTIQDSPRFPWRGLMIDCGRHFEPVAVLKRSIDGMAAVKLNVFHWHLTEDQGFRIQSKLYPKLTGKGSDGLFYTQEDAKEIVSYARARGIRVVPEFEMPGHSTAWQYAYPELASGKPPAGIRREFGVSPYAMDPTREATYTFIARFLTEMTAIFPDPYYHIGGDETPAPDWKTNPRIRAFMRAHKLKDNAALQAYFNTRILKILQGLHKHMVGWDEIMDPALPRDVVIQSWRGVASLAAGAQQGFQGILSAPYYLDGMRSAAVHYLADPLPSTSNLTPEQRKKILGGETPMWGEHVYERSIDSHIWPRTAAIAERFWSPESVTDVDDMYRRLAVVSIQLESLGLRHLTQEDTGLRALTGDDDIDALRTFSSAFEPVSFGERYQQQHTSQLTVLNHI
;
A
#
# COMPACT_ATOMS: atom_id res chain seq x y z
N MET A 1 70.57 -14.21 30.99
CA MET A 1 70.86 -13.14 31.98
C MET A 1 69.53 -12.69 32.55
N LYS A 2 69.37 -12.92 33.86
CA LYS A 2 68.20 -12.60 34.67
C LYS A 2 68.18 -11.10 34.94
N THR A 3 67.02 -10.46 34.85
CA THR A 3 66.81 -9.24 35.63
C THR A 3 65.34 -9.19 36.12
N PHE A 4 65.21 -9.33 37.41
CA PHE A 4 63.98 -9.14 38.20
C PHE A 4 63.65 -7.65 38.29
N VAL A 5 62.37 -7.28 38.15
CA VAL A 5 61.88 -5.99 38.63
C VAL A 5 60.71 -6.22 39.60
N SER A 6 60.88 -5.55 40.72
CA SER A 6 60.20 -5.56 42.00
C SER A 6 58.72 -5.15 41.94
N ILE A 7 57.89 -5.89 42.69
CA ILE A 7 56.53 -5.52 43.07
C ILE A 7 56.60 -4.43 44.19
N ARG A 8 56.03 -3.27 43.96
CA ARG A 8 55.70 -2.31 45.01
C ARG A 8 54.22 -2.44 45.39
N GLN A 9 54.00 -2.78 46.65
CA GLN A 9 52.73 -2.76 47.35
C GLN A 9 52.19 -1.32 47.43
N ILE A 10 50.93 -1.16 47.04
CA ILE A 10 50.14 0.06 47.34
C ILE A 10 48.99 -0.36 48.24
N LEU A 11 48.98 0.13 49.45
CA LEU A 11 47.88 -0.01 50.41
C LEU A 11 46.61 0.70 49.90
N PRO A 12 45.41 0.11 50.13
CA PRO A 12 44.18 0.84 49.87
C PRO A 12 43.83 1.76 51.07
N LEU A 13 43.70 3.03 50.80
CA LEU A 13 43.10 4.00 51.70
C LEU A 13 41.57 3.89 51.58
N ALA A 14 40.95 3.28 52.61
CA ALA A 14 39.49 3.24 52.70
C ALA A 14 38.99 4.59 53.23
N ALA A 15 38.46 5.41 52.30
CA ALA A 15 37.71 6.61 52.67
C ALA A 15 36.22 6.22 52.84
N LEU A 16 35.76 6.22 54.09
CA LEU A 16 34.37 6.01 54.49
C LEU A 16 33.56 7.28 54.13
N LEU A 17 32.87 7.29 53.00
CA LEU A 17 31.89 8.33 52.64
C LEU A 17 30.55 7.98 53.31
N LEU A 18 30.20 8.63 54.40
CA LEU A 18 28.83 8.71 54.91
C LEU A 18 27.97 9.50 53.89
N VAL A 19 27.22 8.81 53.06
CA VAL A 19 26.17 9.40 52.26
C VAL A 19 24.93 9.51 53.17
N THR A 20 24.64 10.73 53.63
CA THR A 20 23.35 11.04 54.24
C THR A 20 22.29 10.88 53.15
N ALA A 21 21.39 9.92 53.34
CA ALA A 21 20.20 9.74 52.49
C ALA A 21 19.26 10.94 52.67
N THR A 22 19.52 12.01 51.93
CA THR A 22 18.49 13.02 51.66
C THR A 22 17.51 12.40 50.67
N GLY A 23 16.27 12.25 51.12
CA GLY A 23 15.20 11.68 50.32
C GLY A 23 15.09 12.40 48.95
N PHE A 24 15.47 11.68 47.92
CA PHE A 24 15.00 12.03 46.58
C PHE A 24 13.48 11.84 46.58
N SER A 25 12.74 12.92 46.82
CA SER A 25 11.36 13.00 46.38
C SER A 25 11.36 12.68 44.90
N GLN A 26 10.89 11.53 44.50
CA GLN A 26 10.58 11.23 43.08
C GLN A 26 9.58 12.29 42.64
N MET A 27 10.08 13.35 42.00
CA MET A 27 9.23 14.12 41.10
C MET A 27 8.85 13.16 39.98
N THR A 28 7.70 12.50 40.11
CA THR A 28 6.97 11.95 38.98
C THR A 28 6.61 13.15 38.10
N THR A 29 7.53 13.55 37.24
CA THR A 29 7.17 14.39 36.11
C THR A 29 6.21 13.56 35.29
N ASN A 30 4.92 13.87 35.38
CA ASN A 30 3.95 13.45 34.36
C ASN A 30 4.47 13.98 33.03
N ALA A 31 5.26 13.17 32.33
CA ALA A 31 5.67 13.52 30.98
C ALA A 31 4.39 13.69 30.18
N ALA A 32 4.20 14.86 29.59
CA ALA A 32 3.05 15.11 28.75
C ALA A 32 3.01 14.04 27.63
N PHE A 33 1.83 13.53 27.33
CA PHE A 33 1.64 12.56 26.26
C PHE A 33 2.22 13.11 24.95
N VAL A 34 3.12 12.35 24.34
CA VAL A 34 3.68 12.64 23.01
C VAL A 34 2.92 11.80 22.00
N ASN A 35 2.18 12.46 21.11
CA ASN A 35 1.46 11.78 20.04
C ASN A 35 2.43 11.25 18.98
N ASN A 36 2.56 9.92 18.88
CA ASN A 36 3.37 9.21 17.87
C ASN A 36 2.50 8.51 16.80
N LEU A 37 1.19 8.69 16.83
CA LEU A 37 0.28 8.04 15.90
C LEU A 37 0.51 8.50 14.45
N MET A 38 0.53 7.55 13.55
CA MET A 38 0.55 7.78 12.11
C MET A 38 -0.29 6.70 11.40
N PRO A 39 -1.43 7.09 10.82
CA PRO A 39 -2.00 8.44 10.67
C PRO A 39 -2.46 9.08 11.99
N GLN A 40 -2.35 10.40 12.09
CA GLN A 40 -2.98 11.14 13.17
C GLN A 40 -4.52 11.04 13.08
N PRO A 41 -5.22 10.80 14.21
CA PRO A 41 -6.68 10.71 14.21
C PRO A 41 -7.34 12.08 13.98
N ALA A 42 -8.59 12.06 13.57
CA ALA A 42 -9.39 13.26 13.35
C ALA A 42 -9.53 14.12 14.63
N SER A 43 -9.61 13.47 15.79
CA SER A 43 -9.64 14.14 17.10
C SER A 43 -8.96 13.28 18.16
N LEU A 44 -8.12 13.90 18.98
CA LEU A 44 -7.46 13.28 20.12
C LEU A 44 -7.45 14.26 21.30
N THR A 45 -7.93 13.80 22.46
CA THR A 45 -7.86 14.51 23.73
C THR A 45 -7.06 13.69 24.72
N ALA A 46 -5.90 14.16 25.12
CA ALA A 46 -5.07 13.50 26.13
C ALA A 46 -5.63 13.72 27.54
N GLY A 47 -5.58 12.66 28.36
CA GLY A 47 -5.89 12.70 29.79
C GLY A 47 -4.60 12.73 30.63
N ASN A 48 -4.75 12.78 31.94
CA ASN A 48 -3.65 12.69 32.90
C ASN A 48 -3.54 11.28 33.46
N GLY A 49 -2.40 10.61 33.21
CA GLY A 49 -2.12 9.26 33.67
C GLY A 49 -2.05 8.25 32.55
N SER A 50 -1.89 6.99 32.94
CA SER A 50 -1.75 5.88 32.00
C SER A 50 -2.33 4.60 32.59
N PHE A 51 -2.71 3.67 31.72
CA PHE A 51 -3.09 2.30 32.04
C PHE A 51 -1.86 1.39 31.86
N ALA A 52 -1.46 0.67 32.91
CA ALA A 52 -0.35 -0.29 32.85
C ALA A 52 -0.80 -1.59 32.16
N LEU A 53 -0.07 -2.01 31.13
CA LEU A 53 -0.25 -3.32 30.54
C LEU A 53 0.37 -4.39 31.43
N SER A 54 -0.35 -5.49 31.69
CA SER A 54 0.09 -6.60 32.53
C SER A 54 -0.15 -7.94 31.85
N ALA A 55 0.32 -9.03 32.46
CA ALA A 55 0.05 -10.39 31.99
C ALA A 55 -1.45 -10.79 32.10
N ASP A 56 -2.24 -10.04 32.87
CA ASP A 56 -3.68 -10.27 33.02
C ASP A 56 -4.52 -9.53 31.97
N PHE A 57 -3.87 -8.84 31.01
CA PHE A 57 -4.59 -8.12 29.95
C PHE A 57 -5.44 -9.06 29.12
N ALA A 58 -6.75 -8.85 29.13
CA ALA A 58 -7.72 -9.67 28.45
C ALA A 58 -8.66 -8.80 27.62
N ALA A 59 -9.15 -9.34 26.52
CA ALA A 59 -10.04 -8.65 25.61
C ALA A 59 -11.42 -9.30 25.53
N SER A 60 -12.46 -8.51 25.42
CA SER A 60 -13.85 -8.94 25.19
C SER A 60 -14.46 -8.23 23.99
N VAL A 61 -15.41 -8.91 23.33
CA VAL A 61 -16.21 -8.36 22.22
C VAL A 61 -17.65 -8.29 22.66
N THR A 62 -18.33 -7.20 22.31
CA THR A 62 -19.76 -6.99 22.58
C THR A 62 -20.49 -6.50 21.31
N GLY A 63 -21.77 -6.76 21.24
CA GLY A 63 -22.59 -6.44 20.06
C GLY A 63 -22.39 -7.46 18.94
N PHE A 64 -22.02 -7.00 17.74
CA PHE A 64 -21.78 -7.87 16.60
C PHE A 64 -20.42 -8.56 16.74
N ASP A 65 -20.39 -9.87 16.47
CA ASP A 65 -19.21 -10.72 16.59
C ASP A 65 -19.17 -11.73 15.43
N ASN A 66 -17.99 -11.99 14.89
CA ASN A 66 -17.74 -12.99 13.85
C ASN A 66 -16.26 -13.38 13.77
N ASP A 67 -15.97 -14.46 13.04
CA ASP A 67 -14.59 -14.97 12.85
C ASP A 67 -13.62 -13.91 12.33
N ARG A 68 -14.06 -12.99 11.48
CA ARG A 68 -13.21 -11.90 10.94
C ARG A 68 -12.75 -10.94 12.03
N LEU A 69 -13.62 -10.61 12.97
CA LEU A 69 -13.28 -9.77 14.12
C LEU A 69 -12.40 -10.53 15.11
N ASP A 70 -12.70 -11.81 15.37
CA ASP A 70 -11.91 -12.66 16.24
C ASP A 70 -10.48 -12.84 15.72
N ASP A 71 -10.32 -13.07 14.42
CA ASP A 71 -9.02 -13.16 13.78
C ASP A 71 -8.24 -11.83 13.86
N ALA A 72 -8.93 -10.69 13.68
CA ALA A 72 -8.31 -9.37 13.79
C ALA A 72 -7.85 -9.09 15.22
N LEU A 73 -8.69 -9.38 16.22
CA LEU A 73 -8.36 -9.26 17.63
C LEU A 73 -7.18 -10.17 18.00
N SER A 74 -7.21 -11.43 17.58
CA SER A 74 -6.15 -12.40 17.86
C SER A 74 -4.80 -11.96 17.29
N ARG A 75 -4.78 -11.41 16.06
CA ARG A 75 -3.54 -10.84 15.46
C ARG A 75 -3.04 -9.65 16.26
N SER A 76 -3.93 -8.73 16.65
CA SER A 76 -3.56 -7.54 17.42
C SER A 76 -2.98 -7.93 18.79
N LEU A 77 -3.64 -8.83 19.51
CA LEU A 77 -3.14 -9.33 20.80
C LEU A 77 -1.80 -10.07 20.65
N LEU A 78 -1.63 -10.85 19.59
CA LEU A 78 -0.36 -11.52 19.30
C LEU A 78 0.77 -10.51 19.06
N HIS A 79 0.49 -9.47 18.27
CA HIS A 79 1.45 -8.41 17.99
C HIS A 79 1.81 -7.62 19.26
N LEU A 80 0.83 -7.28 20.09
CA LEU A 80 1.07 -6.67 21.40
C LEU A 80 1.94 -7.56 22.32
N ARG A 81 1.72 -8.88 22.34
CA ARG A 81 2.58 -9.83 23.08
C ARG A 81 4.02 -9.82 22.56
N GLN A 82 4.18 -9.84 21.25
CA GLN A 82 5.52 -9.88 20.62
C GLN A 82 6.29 -8.59 20.89
N SER A 83 5.63 -7.43 20.82
CA SER A 83 6.25 -6.12 21.01
C SER A 83 6.56 -5.82 22.50
N THR A 84 5.79 -6.36 23.43
CA THR A 84 5.95 -6.10 24.88
C THR A 84 6.65 -7.22 25.65
N GLY A 85 6.67 -8.45 25.10
CA GLY A 85 7.13 -9.64 25.82
C GLY A 85 6.16 -10.14 26.90
N LEU A 86 5.05 -9.45 27.16
CA LEU A 86 4.04 -9.84 28.15
C LEU A 86 3.30 -11.10 27.70
N GLN A 87 2.94 -11.98 28.64
CA GLN A 87 2.32 -13.29 28.33
C GLN A 87 0.83 -13.29 28.71
N PHE A 88 -0.01 -12.55 27.96
CA PHE A 88 -1.46 -12.59 28.08
C PHE A 88 -2.10 -13.43 26.95
N ALA A 89 -3.40 -13.75 27.10
CA ALA A 89 -4.14 -14.53 26.10
C ALA A 89 -4.28 -13.77 24.77
N THR A 90 -4.17 -14.50 23.66
CA THR A 90 -4.32 -13.93 22.31
C THR A 90 -5.71 -14.21 21.70
N VAL A 91 -6.64 -14.66 22.50
CA VAL A 91 -8.03 -14.90 22.13
C VAL A 91 -8.95 -14.09 23.05
N LYS A 92 -10.16 -13.81 22.60
CA LYS A 92 -11.14 -13.12 23.44
C LYS A 92 -11.46 -13.92 24.70
N ALA A 93 -11.72 -13.23 25.81
CA ALA A 93 -12.14 -13.81 27.07
C ALA A 93 -13.53 -14.47 26.92
N ALA A 94 -13.83 -15.43 27.77
CA ALA A 94 -15.16 -16.02 27.85
C ALA A 94 -16.22 -14.96 28.18
N ALA A 95 -17.44 -15.17 27.71
CA ALA A 95 -18.54 -14.23 27.93
C ALA A 95 -18.74 -13.97 29.45
N GLY A 96 -18.74 -12.68 29.82
CA GLY A 96 -18.87 -12.25 31.21
C GLY A 96 -17.61 -12.30 32.06
N ALA A 97 -16.49 -12.77 31.53
CA ALA A 97 -15.21 -12.68 32.21
C ALA A 97 -14.68 -11.22 32.24
N PRO A 98 -13.93 -10.82 33.27
CA PRO A 98 -13.30 -9.51 33.32
C PRO A 98 -12.36 -9.31 32.11
N ALA A 99 -12.42 -8.14 31.50
CA ALA A 99 -11.54 -7.76 30.40
C ALA A 99 -11.15 -6.29 30.50
N GLN A 100 -9.90 -5.98 30.20
CA GLN A 100 -9.37 -4.62 30.21
C GLN A 100 -9.46 -3.97 28.83
N LEU A 101 -9.60 -4.75 27.75
CA LEU A 101 -9.97 -4.26 26.42
C LEU A 101 -11.40 -4.70 26.10
N THR A 102 -12.28 -3.75 25.83
CA THR A 102 -13.63 -4.02 25.35
C THR A 102 -13.81 -3.46 23.94
N ILE A 103 -14.27 -4.30 23.01
CA ILE A 103 -14.54 -3.90 21.62
C ILE A 103 -16.04 -4.04 21.39
N ALA A 104 -16.73 -2.93 21.16
CA ALA A 104 -18.16 -2.88 20.86
C ALA A 104 -18.39 -2.60 19.38
N VAL A 105 -19.00 -3.55 18.66
CA VAL A 105 -19.27 -3.44 17.22
C VAL A 105 -20.76 -3.53 16.95
N LYS A 106 -21.27 -2.66 16.05
CA LYS A 106 -22.72 -2.63 15.76
C LYS A 106 -23.14 -3.59 14.64
N SER A 107 -22.27 -3.80 13.64
CA SER A 107 -22.60 -4.62 12.45
C SER A 107 -21.35 -5.21 11.77
N ALA A 108 -21.58 -6.14 10.85
CA ALA A 108 -20.51 -6.71 10.00
C ALA A 108 -19.82 -5.68 9.10
N GLY A 109 -20.51 -4.58 8.74
CA GLY A 109 -20.17 -3.75 7.60
C GLY A 109 -20.64 -4.38 6.28
N GLU A 110 -20.07 -3.97 5.17
CA GLU A 110 -20.44 -4.47 3.85
C GLU A 110 -19.98 -5.92 3.63
N ALA A 111 -20.82 -6.73 2.98
CA ALA A 111 -20.48 -8.12 2.63
C ALA A 111 -19.26 -8.19 1.68
N ILE A 112 -19.23 -7.30 0.70
CA ILE A 112 -18.08 -7.00 -0.16
C ILE A 112 -17.73 -5.54 0.10
N GLN A 113 -16.59 -5.32 0.74
CA GLN A 113 -16.12 -3.98 1.09
C GLN A 113 -16.00 -3.11 -0.16
N SER A 114 -16.48 -1.86 -0.08
CA SER A 114 -16.47 -0.88 -1.17
C SER A 114 -15.95 0.49 -0.69
N VAL A 115 -16.16 1.53 -1.48
CA VAL A 115 -15.87 2.92 -1.07
C VAL A 115 -16.85 3.45 -0.01
N ASP A 116 -17.98 2.76 0.20
CA ASP A 116 -19.02 3.14 1.16
C ASP A 116 -18.84 2.46 2.53
N GLU A 117 -17.80 1.62 2.71
CA GLU A 117 -17.50 0.97 3.99
C GLU A 117 -17.25 2.00 5.09
N VAL A 118 -17.92 1.84 6.23
CA VAL A 118 -17.78 2.74 7.37
C VAL A 118 -16.58 2.31 8.21
N GLU A 119 -15.52 3.12 8.20
CA GLU A 119 -14.25 2.82 8.88
C GLU A 119 -14.02 3.65 10.15
N SER A 120 -15.04 4.40 10.61
CA SER A 120 -14.94 5.22 11.82
C SER A 120 -14.91 4.37 13.10
N TYR A 121 -14.29 4.92 14.14
CA TYR A 121 -14.25 4.33 15.48
C TYR A 121 -14.04 5.40 16.56
N SER A 122 -14.34 5.05 17.80
CA SER A 122 -13.84 5.74 18.98
C SER A 122 -12.93 4.82 19.80
N LEU A 123 -11.92 5.40 20.45
CA LEU A 123 -11.02 4.68 21.34
C LEU A 123 -10.83 5.51 22.61
N THR A 124 -11.08 4.91 23.77
CA THR A 124 -10.87 5.55 25.09
C THR A 124 -9.94 4.68 25.92
N VAL A 125 -8.92 5.30 26.50
CA VAL A 125 -8.04 4.69 27.50
C VAL A 125 -8.23 5.45 28.81
N ASN A 126 -8.56 4.72 29.89
CA ASN A 126 -8.73 5.28 31.24
C ASN A 126 -8.25 4.27 32.30
N ALA A 127 -8.46 4.59 33.58
CA ALA A 127 -8.02 3.72 34.68
C ALA A 127 -8.68 2.31 34.68
N SER A 128 -9.82 2.14 34.01
CA SER A 128 -10.52 0.85 33.90
C SER A 128 -10.04 0.01 32.74
N GLY A 129 -9.25 0.56 31.81
CA GLY A 129 -8.74 -0.10 30.62
C GLY A 129 -9.01 0.65 29.33
N VAL A 130 -9.21 -0.12 28.27
CA VAL A 130 -9.38 0.34 26.88
C VAL A 130 -10.76 -0.01 26.36
N GLN A 131 -11.42 0.94 25.73
CA GLN A 131 -12.69 0.73 25.04
C GLN A 131 -12.54 1.18 23.57
N ILE A 132 -12.92 0.29 22.64
CA ILE A 132 -13.05 0.58 21.21
C ILE A 132 -14.52 0.40 20.84
N GLU A 133 -15.12 1.42 20.23
CA GLU A 133 -16.47 1.34 19.69
C GLU A 133 -16.45 1.64 18.19
N ALA A 134 -17.11 0.81 17.39
CA ALA A 134 -17.14 0.96 15.93
C ALA A 134 -18.50 0.57 15.34
N PRO A 135 -18.95 1.26 14.27
CA PRO A 135 -20.14 0.86 13.53
C PRO A 135 -19.98 -0.50 12.82
N THR A 136 -18.76 -0.83 12.39
CA THR A 136 -18.46 -2.02 11.59
C THR A 136 -17.22 -2.76 12.10
N VAL A 137 -17.05 -4.01 11.64
CA VAL A 137 -15.84 -4.79 11.90
C VAL A 137 -14.60 -4.10 11.36
N VAL A 138 -14.68 -3.45 10.19
CA VAL A 138 -13.53 -2.72 9.62
C VAL A 138 -13.16 -1.51 10.49
N GLY A 139 -14.14 -0.77 10.99
CA GLY A 139 -13.90 0.32 11.94
C GLY A 139 -13.18 -0.17 13.21
N ALA A 140 -13.58 -1.33 13.76
CA ALA A 140 -12.90 -1.94 14.90
C ALA A 140 -11.44 -2.31 14.59
N MET A 141 -11.16 -2.83 13.38
CA MET A 141 -9.78 -3.09 12.93
C MET A 141 -8.93 -1.81 12.89
N ARG A 142 -9.50 -0.66 12.47
CA ARG A 142 -8.80 0.63 12.50
C ARG A 142 -8.51 1.10 13.93
N GLY A 143 -9.43 0.84 14.86
CA GLY A 143 -9.23 1.07 16.29
C GLY A 143 -8.13 0.21 16.88
N LEU A 144 -8.07 -1.08 16.53
CA LEU A 144 -7.01 -2.00 16.95
C LEU A 144 -5.63 -1.55 16.43
N ALA A 145 -5.53 -1.15 15.16
CA ALA A 145 -4.28 -0.61 14.62
C ALA A 145 -3.80 0.65 15.36
N THR A 146 -4.73 1.49 15.83
CA THR A 146 -4.39 2.64 16.67
C THR A 146 -3.95 2.21 18.07
N LEU A 147 -4.62 1.23 18.69
CA LEU A 147 -4.24 0.69 20.00
C LEU A 147 -2.79 0.17 20.00
N GLU A 148 -2.40 -0.55 18.96
CA GLU A 148 -1.04 -1.08 18.84
C GLU A 148 0.01 0.04 18.81
N GLN A 149 -0.26 1.15 18.15
CA GLN A 149 0.63 2.32 18.10
C GLN A 149 0.67 3.12 19.41
N LEU A 150 -0.32 2.98 20.30
CA LEU A 150 -0.40 3.71 21.57
C LEU A 150 0.46 3.09 22.67
N VAL A 151 0.91 1.85 22.54
CA VAL A 151 1.72 1.18 23.55
C VAL A 151 3.08 1.85 23.65
N GLN A 152 3.45 2.24 24.86
CA GLN A 152 4.71 2.93 25.16
C GLN A 152 5.49 2.23 26.26
N PRO A 153 6.82 2.15 26.16
CA PRO A 153 7.64 1.67 27.27
C PRO A 153 7.62 2.67 28.43
N SER A 154 7.71 2.16 29.65
CA SER A 154 7.85 2.94 30.87
C SER A 154 8.93 2.31 31.77
N GLY A 155 9.32 3.01 32.84
CA GLY A 155 10.30 2.45 33.78
C GLY A 155 9.88 1.13 34.47
N GLU A 156 8.59 0.81 34.46
CA GLU A 156 8.01 -0.38 35.12
C GLU A 156 7.37 -1.37 34.12
N GLY A 157 7.61 -1.21 32.81
CA GLY A 157 7.04 -2.07 31.77
C GLY A 157 6.41 -1.28 30.62
N PHE A 158 5.17 -1.61 30.26
CA PHE A 158 4.47 -0.96 29.15
C PHE A 158 3.16 -0.30 29.61
N ILE A 159 2.85 0.82 29.02
CA ILE A 159 1.67 1.62 29.36
C ILE A 159 0.89 2.02 28.11
N LEU A 160 -0.38 2.36 28.31
CA LEU A 160 -1.23 3.09 27.38
C LEU A 160 -1.60 4.44 28.03
N PRO A 161 -1.31 5.57 27.41
CA PRO A 161 -1.64 6.89 27.96
C PRO A 161 -3.17 7.07 28.04
N PHE A 162 -3.67 7.76 29.06
CA PHE A 162 -5.08 8.10 29.12
C PHE A 162 -5.42 9.11 28.03
N LEU A 163 -6.43 8.77 27.22
CA LEU A 163 -6.87 9.62 26.11
C LEU A 163 -8.25 9.19 25.60
N THR A 164 -8.82 10.06 24.78
CA THR A 164 -10.00 9.75 23.98
C THR A 164 -9.74 10.15 22.53
N ILE A 165 -10.04 9.24 21.61
CA ILE A 165 -9.94 9.42 20.16
C ILE A 165 -11.33 9.27 19.54
N GLN A 166 -11.64 10.17 18.59
CA GLN A 166 -12.72 10.01 17.61
C GLN A 166 -12.08 10.09 16.25
N ASP A 167 -12.26 9.06 15.44
CA ASP A 167 -11.50 8.94 14.20
C ASP A 167 -12.33 8.40 13.04
N SER A 168 -12.00 8.89 11.85
CA SER A 168 -12.57 8.45 10.59
C SER A 168 -11.67 8.90 9.43
N PRO A 169 -11.63 8.17 8.31
CA PRO A 169 -10.81 8.57 7.17
C PRO A 169 -11.35 9.83 6.48
N ARG A 170 -10.45 10.68 6.00
CA ARG A 170 -10.78 11.83 5.15
C ARG A 170 -11.24 11.38 3.76
N PHE A 171 -10.62 10.32 3.22
CA PHE A 171 -10.93 9.79 1.90
C PHE A 171 -11.30 8.31 1.96
N PRO A 172 -12.31 7.88 1.16
CA PRO A 172 -12.72 6.47 1.11
C PRO A 172 -11.76 5.57 0.30
N TRP A 173 -10.89 6.13 -0.56
CA TRP A 173 -9.88 5.39 -1.32
C TRP A 173 -8.48 5.80 -0.86
N ARG A 174 -7.74 4.84 -0.31
CA ARG A 174 -6.39 5.01 0.22
C ARG A 174 -5.56 3.82 -0.22
N GLY A 175 -4.96 3.94 -1.42
CA GLY A 175 -4.36 2.81 -2.13
C GLY A 175 -2.85 2.73 -2.05
N LEU A 176 -2.36 1.49 -2.16
CA LEU A 176 -1.00 1.14 -2.57
C LEU A 176 -1.10 0.22 -3.79
N MET A 177 -0.49 0.63 -4.89
CA MET A 177 -0.32 -0.21 -6.07
C MET A 177 1.06 -0.85 -6.05
N ILE A 178 1.13 -2.15 -6.40
CA ILE A 178 2.39 -2.86 -6.63
C ILE A 178 2.38 -3.45 -8.04
N ASP A 179 3.36 -3.05 -8.84
CA ASP A 179 3.57 -3.55 -10.18
C ASP A 179 4.34 -4.89 -10.14
N CYS A 180 3.58 -5.97 -10.29
CA CYS A 180 4.11 -7.33 -10.41
C CYS A 180 4.33 -7.74 -11.87
N GLY A 181 3.85 -6.95 -12.82
CA GLY A 181 3.96 -7.21 -14.25
C GLY A 181 5.39 -7.07 -14.75
N ARG A 182 6.06 -5.97 -14.41
CA ARG A 182 7.45 -5.70 -14.78
C ARG A 182 8.43 -6.57 -14.02
N HIS A 183 8.33 -6.62 -12.68
CA HIS A 183 9.03 -7.61 -11.86
C HIS A 183 8.04 -8.38 -10.99
N PHE A 184 8.21 -9.70 -10.95
CA PHE A 184 7.36 -10.57 -10.15
C PHE A 184 7.71 -10.45 -8.67
N GLU A 185 6.69 -10.22 -7.84
CA GLU A 185 6.84 -10.18 -6.39
C GLU A 185 6.24 -11.43 -5.76
N PRO A 186 6.98 -12.20 -4.94
CA PRO A 186 6.44 -13.38 -4.28
C PRO A 186 5.27 -13.07 -3.35
N VAL A 187 4.37 -14.05 -3.14
CA VAL A 187 3.20 -13.94 -2.24
C VAL A 187 3.59 -13.43 -0.84
N ALA A 188 4.76 -13.85 -0.33
CA ALA A 188 5.26 -13.40 0.98
C ALA A 188 5.55 -11.88 1.03
N VAL A 189 6.01 -11.29 -0.09
CA VAL A 189 6.22 -9.84 -0.21
C VAL A 189 4.90 -9.10 -0.17
N LEU A 190 3.91 -9.59 -0.93
CA LEU A 190 2.58 -8.99 -0.95
C LEU A 190 1.91 -9.04 0.42
N LYS A 191 2.02 -10.17 1.13
CA LYS A 191 1.43 -10.32 2.47
C LYS A 191 2.03 -9.34 3.48
N ARG A 192 3.37 -9.22 3.57
CA ARG A 192 3.97 -8.27 4.51
C ARG A 192 3.67 -6.80 4.14
N SER A 193 3.56 -6.48 2.82
CA SER A 193 3.10 -5.15 2.39
C SER A 193 1.65 -4.89 2.81
N ILE A 194 0.76 -5.88 2.72
CA ILE A 194 -0.63 -5.80 3.19
C ILE A 194 -0.69 -5.63 4.72
N ASP A 195 0.22 -6.26 5.49
CA ASP A 195 0.34 -6.02 6.93
C ASP A 195 0.73 -4.57 7.24
N GLY A 196 1.72 -4.04 6.54
CA GLY A 196 2.09 -2.62 6.64
C GLY A 196 0.94 -1.68 6.27
N MET A 197 0.20 -1.98 5.18
CA MET A 197 -1.00 -1.21 4.78
C MET A 197 -2.05 -1.17 5.91
N ALA A 198 -2.30 -2.31 6.55
CA ALA A 198 -3.27 -2.40 7.65
C ALA A 198 -2.86 -1.54 8.85
N ALA A 199 -1.57 -1.57 9.22
CA ALA A 199 -1.01 -0.81 10.33
C ALA A 199 -1.16 0.71 10.15
N VAL A 200 -1.07 1.20 8.90
CA VAL A 200 -1.21 2.63 8.57
C VAL A 200 -2.57 2.97 7.93
N LYS A 201 -3.56 2.08 8.06
CA LYS A 201 -4.96 2.29 7.66
C LYS A 201 -5.18 2.55 6.17
N LEU A 202 -4.31 2.08 5.27
CA LEU A 202 -4.61 1.95 3.86
C LEU A 202 -5.69 0.87 3.66
N ASN A 203 -6.53 1.03 2.61
CA ASN A 203 -7.68 0.13 2.43
C ASN A 203 -7.82 -0.44 1.00
N VAL A 204 -6.96 -0.08 0.08
CA VAL A 204 -6.96 -0.61 -1.28
C VAL A 204 -5.57 -1.11 -1.66
N PHE A 205 -5.46 -2.40 -1.92
CA PHE A 205 -4.32 -3.00 -2.61
C PHE A 205 -4.64 -3.07 -4.10
N HIS A 206 -4.06 -2.17 -4.88
CA HIS A 206 -4.15 -2.20 -6.33
C HIS A 206 -3.06 -3.13 -6.86
N TRP A 207 -3.47 -4.24 -7.46
CA TRP A 207 -2.58 -5.29 -7.90
C TRP A 207 -2.40 -5.25 -9.41
N HIS A 208 -1.28 -4.68 -9.86
CA HIS A 208 -0.94 -4.55 -11.27
C HIS A 208 -0.37 -5.88 -11.79
N LEU A 209 -1.20 -6.66 -12.48
CA LEU A 209 -0.97 -8.08 -12.77
C LEU A 209 -0.47 -8.36 -14.18
N THR A 210 -0.60 -7.42 -15.10
CA THR A 210 -0.24 -7.67 -16.51
C THR A 210 0.46 -6.49 -17.15
N GLU A 211 1.57 -6.78 -17.83
CA GLU A 211 2.42 -5.83 -18.51
C GLU A 211 3.09 -6.42 -19.76
N ASP A 212 3.86 -5.61 -20.48
CA ASP A 212 4.66 -6.05 -21.62
C ASP A 212 5.69 -7.13 -21.23
N GLN A 213 6.21 -7.06 -19.99
CA GLN A 213 7.24 -7.95 -19.45
C GLN A 213 6.66 -9.21 -18.80
N GLY A 214 5.39 -9.20 -18.47
CA GLY A 214 4.82 -10.37 -17.82
C GLY A 214 3.31 -10.36 -17.62
N PHE A 215 2.73 -11.52 -17.80
CA PHE A 215 1.35 -11.84 -17.47
C PHE A 215 1.34 -12.68 -16.19
N ARG A 216 0.95 -12.10 -15.05
CA ARG A 216 1.24 -12.67 -13.73
C ARG A 216 0.10 -13.42 -13.07
N ILE A 217 -1.09 -13.50 -13.66
CA ILE A 217 -2.23 -14.25 -13.10
C ILE A 217 -2.62 -15.45 -13.96
N GLN A 218 -2.79 -16.60 -13.36
CA GLN A 218 -3.21 -17.82 -14.07
C GLN A 218 -4.62 -17.68 -14.62
N SER A 219 -4.77 -17.94 -15.92
CA SER A 219 -6.07 -18.23 -16.54
C SER A 219 -6.14 -19.70 -16.93
N LYS A 220 -7.17 -20.41 -16.45
CA LYS A 220 -7.46 -21.81 -16.83
C LYS A 220 -8.09 -21.88 -18.22
N LEU A 221 -8.82 -20.82 -18.64
CA LEU A 221 -9.38 -20.70 -19.98
C LEU A 221 -8.32 -20.40 -21.04
N TYR A 222 -7.30 -19.63 -20.66
CA TYR A 222 -6.25 -19.16 -21.57
C TYR A 222 -4.84 -19.48 -21.03
N PRO A 223 -4.47 -20.78 -20.93
CA PRO A 223 -3.25 -21.19 -20.23
C PRO A 223 -1.94 -20.68 -20.87
N LYS A 224 -1.96 -20.28 -22.14
CA LYS A 224 -0.78 -19.69 -22.79
C LYS A 224 -0.43 -18.30 -22.23
N LEU A 225 -1.38 -17.58 -21.61
CA LEU A 225 -1.09 -16.28 -21.00
C LEU A 225 0.06 -16.38 -19.99
N THR A 226 0.00 -17.33 -19.08
CA THR A 226 1.10 -17.61 -18.16
C THR A 226 2.14 -18.57 -18.74
N GLY A 227 1.73 -19.56 -19.54
CA GLY A 227 2.65 -20.54 -20.14
C GLY A 227 3.68 -19.95 -21.10
N LYS A 228 3.40 -18.80 -21.72
CA LYS A 228 4.33 -18.07 -22.60
C LYS A 228 4.66 -16.68 -22.09
N GLY A 229 3.67 -15.99 -21.47
CA GLY A 229 3.77 -14.57 -21.15
C GLY A 229 4.35 -14.28 -19.76
N SER A 230 4.83 -15.26 -18.99
CA SER A 230 5.25 -15.06 -17.60
C SER A 230 6.68 -15.48 -17.25
N ASP A 231 7.36 -16.22 -18.15
CA ASP A 231 8.63 -16.91 -17.82
C ASP A 231 8.53 -17.88 -16.62
N GLY A 232 7.33 -18.41 -16.35
CA GLY A 232 7.07 -19.26 -15.19
C GLY A 232 6.87 -18.51 -13.87
N LEU A 233 6.92 -17.17 -13.89
CA LEU A 233 6.70 -16.31 -12.71
C LEU A 233 5.27 -15.74 -12.76
N PHE A 234 4.36 -16.38 -12.06
CA PHE A 234 2.96 -15.98 -12.00
C PHE A 234 2.29 -16.51 -10.73
N TYR A 235 1.17 -15.91 -10.39
CA TYR A 235 0.30 -16.36 -9.29
C TYR A 235 -0.71 -17.38 -9.85
N THR A 236 -0.85 -18.50 -9.17
CA THR A 236 -1.98 -19.40 -9.40
C THR A 236 -3.29 -18.73 -8.99
N GLN A 237 -4.43 -19.27 -9.42
CA GLN A 237 -5.71 -18.74 -8.94
C GLN A 237 -5.88 -18.94 -7.43
N GLU A 238 -5.27 -19.97 -6.89
CA GLU A 238 -5.23 -20.27 -5.47
C GLU A 238 -4.40 -19.23 -4.70
N ASP A 239 -3.21 -18.86 -5.19
CA ASP A 239 -2.39 -17.76 -4.62
C ASP A 239 -3.17 -16.43 -4.62
N ALA A 240 -3.87 -16.14 -5.73
CA ALA A 240 -4.63 -14.90 -5.84
C ALA A 240 -5.81 -14.86 -4.84
N LYS A 241 -6.53 -15.97 -4.69
CA LYS A 241 -7.61 -16.09 -3.69
C LYS A 241 -7.07 -15.97 -2.27
N GLU A 242 -5.89 -16.53 -2.00
CA GLU A 242 -5.21 -16.40 -0.71
C GLU A 242 -4.90 -14.93 -0.41
N ILE A 243 -4.33 -14.18 -1.34
CA ILE A 243 -4.05 -12.74 -1.18
C ILE A 243 -5.35 -11.95 -0.98
N VAL A 244 -6.40 -12.20 -1.75
CA VAL A 244 -7.70 -11.55 -1.58
C VAL A 244 -8.28 -11.81 -0.18
N SER A 245 -8.23 -13.06 0.29
CA SER A 245 -8.70 -13.43 1.63
C SER A 245 -7.86 -12.79 2.72
N TYR A 246 -6.53 -12.80 2.55
CA TYR A 246 -5.57 -12.21 3.48
C TYR A 246 -5.77 -10.70 3.65
N ALA A 247 -5.95 -9.98 2.54
CA ALA A 247 -6.26 -8.56 2.52
C ALA A 247 -7.62 -8.25 3.17
N ARG A 248 -8.67 -9.03 2.80
CA ARG A 248 -10.02 -8.89 3.38
C ARG A 248 -10.01 -9.06 4.89
N ALA A 249 -9.23 -10.02 5.43
CA ALA A 249 -9.09 -10.22 6.87
C ALA A 249 -8.45 -9.02 7.59
N ARG A 250 -7.87 -8.06 6.86
CA ARG A 250 -7.24 -6.82 7.35
C ARG A 250 -8.00 -5.55 6.98
N GLY A 251 -9.21 -5.67 6.45
CA GLY A 251 -10.00 -4.51 6.01
C GLY A 251 -9.43 -3.84 4.75
N ILE A 252 -8.78 -4.62 3.89
CA ILE A 252 -8.17 -4.14 2.65
C ILE A 252 -8.86 -4.83 1.47
N ARG A 253 -9.23 -4.03 0.47
CA ARG A 253 -9.79 -4.45 -0.82
C ARG A 253 -8.66 -4.76 -1.79
N VAL A 254 -8.88 -5.71 -2.72
CA VAL A 254 -7.93 -6.01 -3.80
C VAL A 254 -8.55 -5.65 -5.13
N VAL A 255 -8.02 -4.60 -5.76
CA VAL A 255 -8.43 -4.13 -7.09
C VAL A 255 -7.41 -4.66 -8.10
N PRO A 256 -7.80 -5.58 -9.01
CA PRO A 256 -6.90 -6.09 -10.03
C PRO A 256 -6.76 -5.12 -11.18
N GLU A 257 -5.57 -5.01 -11.76
CA GLU A 257 -5.33 -4.32 -13.01
C GLU A 257 -4.90 -5.29 -14.12
N PHE A 258 -5.57 -5.16 -15.26
CA PHE A 258 -5.31 -5.91 -16.48
C PHE A 258 -5.12 -4.93 -17.63
N GLU A 259 -3.89 -4.65 -17.97
CA GLU A 259 -3.52 -3.65 -18.97
C GLU A 259 -4.06 -3.96 -20.37
N MET A 260 -4.76 -3.00 -20.93
CA MET A 260 -5.33 -3.02 -22.28
C MET A 260 -5.75 -1.64 -22.77
N PRO A 261 -5.66 -1.30 -24.06
CA PRO A 261 -5.15 -2.10 -25.18
C PRO A 261 -3.63 -2.01 -25.36
N GLY A 262 -2.96 -1.01 -24.74
CA GLY A 262 -1.51 -0.87 -24.65
C GLY A 262 -0.92 -1.82 -23.60
N HIS A 263 0.38 -1.74 -23.34
CA HIS A 263 1.10 -2.56 -22.33
C HIS A 263 0.72 -4.05 -22.37
N SER A 264 0.47 -4.57 -23.56
CA SER A 264 -0.18 -5.86 -23.78
C SER A 264 0.69 -6.85 -24.60
N THR A 265 2.02 -6.62 -24.65
CA THR A 265 2.95 -7.48 -25.38
C THR A 265 2.89 -8.93 -24.90
N ALA A 266 2.79 -9.18 -23.60
CA ALA A 266 2.68 -10.53 -23.05
C ALA A 266 1.36 -11.24 -23.49
N TRP A 267 0.24 -10.51 -23.55
CA TRP A 267 -1.02 -11.02 -24.07
C TRP A 267 -0.89 -11.42 -25.54
N GLN A 268 -0.33 -10.54 -26.37
CA GLN A 268 -0.22 -10.70 -27.81
C GLN A 268 0.83 -11.77 -28.20
N TYR A 269 1.89 -11.92 -27.40
CA TYR A 269 2.84 -13.02 -27.56
C TYR A 269 2.20 -14.37 -27.27
N ALA A 270 1.38 -14.45 -26.23
CA ALA A 270 0.67 -15.67 -25.88
C ALA A 270 -0.44 -16.01 -26.89
N TYR A 271 -1.19 -15.00 -27.35
CA TYR A 271 -2.33 -15.10 -28.26
C TYR A 271 -2.21 -14.09 -29.39
N PRO A 272 -1.47 -14.44 -30.47
CA PRO A 272 -1.16 -13.54 -31.59
C PRO A 272 -2.38 -12.93 -32.30
N GLU A 273 -3.54 -13.57 -32.19
CA GLU A 273 -4.80 -13.07 -32.75
C GLU A 273 -5.29 -11.77 -32.10
N LEU A 274 -4.77 -11.38 -30.94
CA LEU A 274 -5.09 -10.12 -30.29
C LEU A 274 -4.35 -8.92 -30.91
N ALA A 275 -3.26 -9.16 -31.66
CA ALA A 275 -2.40 -8.11 -32.19
C ALA A 275 -3.05 -7.30 -33.31
N SER A 276 -2.83 -5.97 -33.31
CA SER A 276 -3.26 -5.06 -34.38
C SER A 276 -2.48 -5.21 -35.68
N GLY A 277 -1.24 -5.71 -35.59
CA GLY A 277 -0.32 -5.91 -36.70
C GLY A 277 0.46 -7.19 -36.57
N LYS A 278 1.79 -7.15 -36.84
CA LYS A 278 2.67 -8.29 -36.59
C LYS A 278 2.76 -8.53 -35.08
N PRO A 279 2.44 -9.76 -34.60
CA PRO A 279 2.54 -10.03 -33.17
C PRO A 279 4.00 -9.98 -32.70
N PRO A 280 4.25 -9.70 -31.40
CA PRO A 280 5.57 -9.72 -30.80
C PRO A 280 6.18 -11.14 -30.87
N ALA A 281 7.51 -11.23 -30.97
CA ALA A 281 8.25 -12.49 -31.01
C ALA A 281 8.53 -13.08 -29.61
N GLY A 282 8.29 -12.32 -28.56
CA GLY A 282 8.49 -12.69 -27.16
C GLY A 282 7.87 -11.65 -26.24
N ILE A 283 7.90 -11.89 -24.94
CA ILE A 283 7.66 -10.84 -23.94
C ILE A 283 8.79 -9.84 -23.99
N ARG A 284 8.50 -8.61 -23.58
CA ARG A 284 9.49 -7.54 -23.57
C ARG A 284 10.49 -7.72 -22.43
N ARG A 285 11.75 -7.30 -22.66
CA ARG A 285 12.83 -7.33 -21.66
C ARG A 285 13.32 -5.94 -21.27
N GLU A 286 12.89 -4.95 -22.02
CA GLU A 286 13.18 -3.53 -21.78
C GLU A 286 11.95 -2.84 -21.22
N PHE A 287 12.16 -1.74 -20.51
CA PHE A 287 11.08 -0.91 -19.98
C PHE A 287 10.72 0.20 -20.95
N GLY A 288 9.64 0.92 -20.65
CA GLY A 288 9.12 2.03 -21.44
C GLY A 288 7.97 1.63 -22.37
N VAL A 289 7.50 2.60 -23.15
CA VAL A 289 6.29 2.48 -23.97
C VAL A 289 6.51 1.52 -25.15
N SER A 290 5.60 0.57 -25.27
CA SER A 290 5.60 -0.44 -26.33
C SER A 290 4.80 0.01 -27.54
N PRO A 291 5.21 -0.31 -28.79
CA PRO A 291 4.39 -0.04 -29.97
C PRO A 291 3.20 -1.00 -30.11
N TYR A 292 3.18 -2.10 -29.39
CA TYR A 292 2.15 -3.12 -29.53
C TYR A 292 0.86 -2.70 -28.83
N ALA A 293 -0.26 -2.86 -29.53
CA ALA A 293 -1.60 -2.67 -28.97
C ALA A 293 -2.56 -3.71 -29.52
N MET A 294 -3.56 -4.06 -28.73
CA MET A 294 -4.62 -4.98 -29.15
C MET A 294 -5.41 -4.41 -30.32
N ASP A 295 -6.00 -5.29 -31.12
CA ASP A 295 -6.84 -4.91 -32.26
C ASP A 295 -8.28 -4.62 -31.83
N PRO A 296 -8.72 -3.36 -31.83
CA PRO A 296 -10.04 -2.97 -31.36
C PRO A 296 -11.15 -3.18 -32.42
N THR A 297 -10.80 -3.67 -33.61
CA THR A 297 -11.76 -3.84 -34.70
C THR A 297 -12.27 -5.27 -34.87
N ARG A 298 -11.76 -6.21 -34.06
CA ARG A 298 -12.15 -7.62 -34.08
C ARG A 298 -13.08 -7.95 -32.94
N GLU A 299 -14.25 -8.52 -33.25
CA GLU A 299 -15.18 -9.02 -32.22
C GLU A 299 -14.55 -10.12 -31.37
N ALA A 300 -13.64 -10.92 -31.96
CA ALA A 300 -12.91 -11.98 -31.24
C ALA A 300 -12.07 -11.42 -30.09
N THR A 301 -11.51 -10.20 -30.22
CA THR A 301 -10.76 -9.53 -29.13
C THR A 301 -11.67 -9.30 -27.92
N TYR A 302 -12.87 -8.78 -28.12
CA TYR A 302 -13.82 -8.54 -27.03
C TYR A 302 -14.37 -9.83 -26.44
N THR A 303 -14.61 -10.84 -27.27
CA THR A 303 -15.02 -12.19 -26.81
C THR A 303 -13.94 -12.80 -25.91
N PHE A 304 -12.67 -12.68 -26.31
CA PHE A 304 -11.54 -13.15 -25.52
C PHE A 304 -11.48 -12.43 -24.15
N ILE A 305 -11.49 -11.09 -24.18
CA ILE A 305 -11.42 -10.28 -22.95
C ILE A 305 -12.63 -10.54 -22.04
N ALA A 306 -13.84 -10.64 -22.60
CA ALA A 306 -15.04 -10.92 -21.82
C ALA A 306 -14.94 -12.25 -21.07
N ARG A 307 -14.49 -13.31 -21.75
CA ARG A 307 -14.31 -14.62 -21.11
C ARG A 307 -13.22 -14.62 -20.05
N PHE A 308 -12.11 -13.93 -20.32
CA PHE A 308 -11.04 -13.75 -19.34
C PHE A 308 -11.53 -12.99 -18.10
N LEU A 309 -12.16 -11.84 -18.28
CA LEU A 309 -12.68 -11.04 -17.16
C LEU A 309 -13.76 -11.80 -16.37
N THR A 310 -14.60 -12.58 -17.04
CA THR A 310 -15.58 -13.45 -16.35
C THR A 310 -14.87 -14.47 -15.45
N GLU A 311 -13.78 -15.08 -15.91
CA GLU A 311 -12.98 -15.99 -15.08
C GLU A 311 -12.39 -15.26 -13.87
N MET A 312 -11.89 -14.05 -14.06
CA MET A 312 -11.28 -13.25 -12.98
C MET A 312 -12.29 -12.80 -11.92
N THR A 313 -13.57 -12.64 -12.24
CA THR A 313 -14.60 -12.28 -11.24
C THR A 313 -14.79 -13.33 -10.15
N ALA A 314 -14.43 -14.58 -10.41
CA ALA A 314 -14.46 -15.67 -9.41
C ALA A 314 -13.29 -15.56 -8.39
N ILE A 315 -12.30 -14.74 -8.67
CA ILE A 315 -11.11 -14.54 -7.83
C ILE A 315 -11.17 -13.18 -7.12
N PHE A 316 -11.52 -12.12 -7.86
CA PHE A 316 -11.54 -10.75 -7.38
C PHE A 316 -12.98 -10.27 -7.18
N PRO A 317 -13.49 -10.29 -5.94
CA PRO A 317 -14.88 -9.89 -5.66
C PRO A 317 -15.09 -8.38 -5.71
N ASP A 318 -14.02 -7.57 -5.60
CA ASP A 318 -14.11 -6.10 -5.57
C ASP A 318 -14.98 -5.56 -6.72
N PRO A 319 -15.83 -4.55 -6.47
CA PRO A 319 -16.63 -3.95 -7.53
C PRO A 319 -15.82 -3.18 -8.58
N TYR A 320 -14.56 -2.83 -8.32
CA TYR A 320 -13.72 -2.05 -9.23
C TYR A 320 -12.69 -2.92 -9.93
N TYR A 321 -12.55 -2.72 -11.24
CA TYR A 321 -11.56 -3.38 -12.11
C TYR A 321 -10.81 -2.33 -12.90
N HIS A 322 -9.49 -2.33 -12.77
CA HIS A 322 -8.61 -1.41 -13.49
C HIS A 322 -8.20 -2.03 -14.83
N ILE A 323 -8.31 -1.25 -15.91
CA ILE A 323 -8.01 -1.69 -17.28
C ILE A 323 -6.71 -1.10 -17.83
N GLY A 324 -5.99 -0.30 -17.04
CA GLY A 324 -4.87 0.50 -17.51
C GLY A 324 -5.33 1.59 -18.47
N GLY A 325 -5.00 1.42 -19.74
CA GLY A 325 -5.47 2.29 -20.83
C GLY A 325 -4.56 3.46 -21.15
N ASP A 326 -3.41 3.56 -20.48
CA ASP A 326 -2.38 4.56 -20.71
C ASP A 326 -1.49 4.20 -21.91
N GLU A 327 -0.67 5.15 -22.31
CA GLU A 327 0.48 5.03 -23.21
C GLU A 327 0.26 4.09 -24.42
N THR A 328 -0.83 4.27 -25.17
CA THR A 328 -1.18 3.46 -26.33
C THR A 328 -0.78 4.16 -27.65
N PRO A 329 0.49 4.12 -28.09
CA PRO A 329 0.91 4.78 -29.34
C PRO A 329 0.36 4.07 -30.57
N ALA A 330 0.25 2.75 -30.55
CA ALA A 330 -0.42 1.90 -31.53
C ALA A 330 -0.13 2.29 -33.01
N PRO A 331 1.10 2.26 -33.53
CA PRO A 331 1.41 2.63 -34.90
C PRO A 331 0.66 1.80 -35.93
N ASP A 332 0.37 0.51 -35.62
CA ASP A 332 -0.41 -0.37 -36.50
C ASP A 332 -1.85 0.09 -36.69
N TRP A 333 -2.43 0.85 -35.75
CA TRP A 333 -3.76 1.43 -35.96
C TRP A 333 -3.78 2.46 -37.08
N LYS A 334 -2.66 3.15 -37.31
CA LYS A 334 -2.50 4.12 -38.38
C LYS A 334 -2.14 3.50 -39.72
N THR A 335 -1.48 2.33 -39.73
CA THR A 335 -0.89 1.73 -40.93
C THR A 335 -1.68 0.53 -41.45
N ASN A 336 -2.36 -0.25 -40.60
CA ASN A 336 -3.13 -1.41 -40.98
C ASN A 336 -4.35 -1.03 -41.82
N PRO A 337 -4.46 -1.46 -43.09
CA PRO A 337 -5.54 -1.07 -44.00
C PRO A 337 -6.94 -1.46 -43.48
N ARG A 338 -7.07 -2.60 -42.80
CA ARG A 338 -8.34 -3.07 -42.22
C ARG A 338 -8.79 -2.18 -41.07
N ILE A 339 -7.88 -1.79 -40.16
CA ILE A 339 -8.19 -0.90 -39.04
C ILE A 339 -8.58 0.48 -39.59
N ARG A 340 -7.84 1.00 -40.56
CA ARG A 340 -8.18 2.28 -41.22
C ARG A 340 -9.56 2.25 -41.91
N ALA A 341 -9.91 1.13 -42.56
CA ALA A 341 -11.24 0.97 -43.16
C ALA A 341 -12.34 0.96 -42.09
N PHE A 342 -12.12 0.29 -40.98
CA PHE A 342 -13.01 0.28 -39.84
C PHE A 342 -13.20 1.67 -39.24
N MET A 343 -12.11 2.42 -39.00
CA MET A 343 -12.16 3.80 -38.50
C MET A 343 -12.98 4.70 -39.40
N ARG A 344 -12.79 4.62 -40.73
CA ARG A 344 -13.61 5.39 -41.68
C ARG A 344 -15.10 5.02 -41.60
N ALA A 345 -15.41 3.74 -41.56
CA ALA A 345 -16.79 3.25 -41.50
C ALA A 345 -17.50 3.71 -40.21
N HIS A 346 -16.76 3.78 -39.10
CA HIS A 346 -17.27 4.19 -37.78
C HIS A 346 -17.06 5.69 -37.48
N LYS A 347 -16.55 6.48 -38.47
CA LYS A 347 -16.26 7.92 -38.32
C LYS A 347 -15.30 8.25 -37.16
N LEU A 348 -14.36 7.35 -36.87
CA LEU A 348 -13.33 7.55 -35.87
C LEU A 348 -12.15 8.32 -36.48
N LYS A 349 -11.89 9.51 -35.97
CA LYS A 349 -10.96 10.47 -36.61
C LYS A 349 -9.47 10.14 -36.40
N ASP A 350 -9.13 9.55 -35.26
CA ASP A 350 -7.76 9.31 -34.81
C ASP A 350 -7.67 8.12 -33.85
N ASN A 351 -6.46 7.80 -33.38
CA ASN A 351 -6.21 6.70 -32.43
C ASN A 351 -6.94 6.92 -31.10
N ALA A 352 -7.08 8.17 -30.65
CA ALA A 352 -7.79 8.46 -29.40
C ALA A 352 -9.28 8.09 -29.53
N ALA A 353 -9.91 8.43 -30.67
CA ALA A 353 -11.29 8.03 -30.93
C ALA A 353 -11.44 6.49 -31.05
N LEU A 354 -10.44 5.79 -31.62
CA LEU A 354 -10.44 4.33 -31.68
C LEU A 354 -10.26 3.71 -30.30
N GLN A 355 -9.42 4.29 -29.44
CA GLN A 355 -9.25 3.87 -28.05
C GLN A 355 -10.54 4.12 -27.24
N ALA A 356 -11.18 5.26 -27.40
CA ALA A 356 -12.48 5.54 -26.77
C ALA A 356 -13.55 4.51 -27.18
N TYR A 357 -13.56 4.11 -28.47
CA TYR A 357 -14.40 3.00 -28.93
C TYR A 357 -14.06 1.69 -28.20
N PHE A 358 -12.77 1.35 -28.09
CA PHE A 358 -12.33 0.16 -27.34
C PHE A 358 -12.81 0.22 -25.90
N ASN A 359 -12.52 1.31 -25.18
CA ASN A 359 -12.89 1.52 -23.78
C ASN A 359 -14.42 1.40 -23.57
N THR A 360 -15.22 1.92 -24.49
CA THR A 360 -16.68 1.77 -24.45
C THR A 360 -17.12 0.31 -24.54
N ARG A 361 -16.42 -0.50 -25.33
CA ARG A 361 -16.69 -1.94 -25.47
C ARG A 361 -16.29 -2.70 -24.18
N ILE A 362 -15.13 -2.39 -23.61
CA ILE A 362 -14.68 -2.98 -22.34
C ILE A 362 -15.62 -2.60 -21.19
N LEU A 363 -16.02 -1.33 -21.13
CA LEU A 363 -16.99 -0.87 -20.13
C LEU A 363 -18.29 -1.69 -20.17
N LYS A 364 -18.84 -1.95 -21.36
CA LYS A 364 -20.05 -2.79 -21.49
C LYS A 364 -19.84 -4.21 -20.99
N ILE A 365 -18.63 -4.78 -21.19
CA ILE A 365 -18.28 -6.08 -20.65
C ILE A 365 -18.27 -6.03 -19.13
N LEU A 366 -17.59 -5.06 -18.54
CA LEU A 366 -17.49 -4.88 -17.07
C LEU A 366 -18.87 -4.64 -16.45
N GLN A 367 -19.70 -3.78 -17.04
CA GLN A 367 -21.08 -3.56 -16.59
C GLN A 367 -21.91 -4.84 -16.60
N GLY A 368 -21.75 -5.69 -17.65
CA GLY A 368 -22.38 -7.01 -17.72
C GLY A 368 -21.91 -7.98 -16.62
N LEU A 369 -20.73 -7.74 -16.05
CA LEU A 369 -20.15 -8.47 -14.93
C LEU A 369 -20.40 -7.77 -13.57
N HIS A 370 -21.20 -6.70 -13.54
CA HIS A 370 -21.46 -5.87 -12.37
C HIS A 370 -20.18 -5.26 -11.75
N LYS A 371 -19.24 -4.83 -12.63
CA LYS A 371 -18.00 -4.17 -12.25
C LYS A 371 -17.94 -2.74 -12.76
N HIS A 372 -17.32 -1.85 -11.96
CA HIS A 372 -16.99 -0.49 -12.32
C HIS A 372 -15.61 -0.46 -12.98
N MET A 373 -15.50 0.30 -14.06
CA MET A 373 -14.24 0.49 -14.76
C MET A 373 -13.41 1.57 -14.08
N VAL A 374 -12.15 1.27 -13.81
CA VAL A 374 -11.10 2.22 -13.45
C VAL A 374 -10.05 2.23 -14.56
N GLY A 375 -9.41 3.35 -14.80
CA GLY A 375 -8.25 3.41 -15.69
C GLY A 375 -7.54 4.75 -15.58
N TRP A 376 -6.35 4.82 -16.18
CA TRP A 376 -5.50 6.01 -16.15
C TRP A 376 -6.12 7.19 -16.89
N ASP A 377 -5.54 8.39 -16.77
CA ASP A 377 -6.08 9.64 -17.36
C ASP A 377 -6.51 9.51 -18.82
N GLU A 378 -5.85 8.66 -19.61
CA GLU A 378 -6.09 8.49 -21.06
C GLU A 378 -7.46 7.91 -21.40
N ILE A 379 -8.10 7.21 -20.45
CA ILE A 379 -9.45 6.69 -20.71
C ILE A 379 -10.52 7.78 -20.61
N MET A 380 -10.18 8.97 -20.10
CA MET A 380 -11.15 10.05 -19.88
C MET A 380 -11.71 10.55 -21.24
N ASP A 381 -12.94 10.16 -21.55
CA ASP A 381 -13.66 10.58 -22.74
C ASP A 381 -15.06 11.11 -22.35
N PRO A 382 -15.50 12.27 -22.88
CA PRO A 382 -16.81 12.84 -22.57
C PRO A 382 -18.00 11.92 -22.90
N ALA A 383 -17.84 10.95 -23.79
CA ALA A 383 -18.89 9.98 -24.14
C ALA A 383 -19.05 8.85 -23.11
N LEU A 384 -18.07 8.65 -22.20
CA LEU A 384 -18.16 7.62 -21.17
C LEU A 384 -19.16 8.02 -20.07
N PRO A 385 -19.88 7.07 -19.45
CA PRO A 385 -20.69 7.28 -18.26
C PRO A 385 -19.85 7.82 -17.08
N ARG A 386 -20.50 8.50 -16.15
CA ARG A 386 -19.85 9.18 -15.02
C ARG A 386 -19.64 8.29 -13.81
N ASP A 387 -19.92 6.99 -13.92
CA ASP A 387 -19.57 5.92 -12.95
C ASP A 387 -18.19 5.30 -13.21
N VAL A 388 -17.51 5.70 -14.29
CA VAL A 388 -16.10 5.35 -14.54
C VAL A 388 -15.20 6.18 -13.63
N VAL A 389 -14.19 5.54 -13.06
CA VAL A 389 -13.20 6.17 -12.17
C VAL A 389 -11.92 6.47 -12.97
N ILE A 390 -11.47 7.72 -12.92
CA ILE A 390 -10.23 8.16 -13.55
C ILE A 390 -9.11 8.19 -12.51
N GLN A 391 -8.08 7.39 -12.72
CA GLN A 391 -6.87 7.44 -11.90
C GLN A 391 -5.87 8.42 -12.53
N SER A 392 -5.65 9.55 -11.85
CA SER A 392 -4.86 10.64 -12.40
C SER A 392 -3.38 10.52 -12.04
N TRP A 393 -2.54 10.23 -13.04
CA TRP A 393 -1.09 10.30 -12.95
C TRP A 393 -0.53 11.61 -13.52
N ARG A 394 -1.38 12.42 -14.13
CA ARG A 394 -1.04 13.78 -14.65
C ARG A 394 -1.19 14.86 -13.58
N GLY A 395 -1.62 14.50 -12.38
CA GLY A 395 -1.64 15.36 -11.20
C GLY A 395 -2.99 16.01 -10.90
N VAL A 396 -3.00 16.86 -9.87
CA VAL A 396 -4.21 17.46 -9.28
C VAL A 396 -5.05 18.23 -10.30
N ALA A 397 -4.42 18.87 -11.28
CA ALA A 397 -5.16 19.63 -12.31
C ALA A 397 -5.98 18.71 -13.23
N SER A 398 -5.43 17.55 -13.63
CA SER A 398 -6.15 16.55 -14.41
C SER A 398 -7.27 15.91 -13.59
N LEU A 399 -7.00 15.57 -12.34
CA LEU A 399 -8.00 15.05 -11.41
C LEU A 399 -9.18 16.03 -11.25
N ALA A 400 -8.89 17.33 -11.06
CA ALA A 400 -9.91 18.37 -10.96
C ALA A 400 -10.73 18.50 -12.25
N ALA A 401 -10.07 18.44 -13.42
CA ALA A 401 -10.75 18.49 -14.72
C ALA A 401 -11.70 17.28 -14.91
N GLY A 402 -11.33 16.10 -14.45
CA GLY A 402 -12.20 14.92 -14.42
C GLY A 402 -13.43 15.14 -13.54
N ALA A 403 -13.23 15.64 -12.31
CA ALA A 403 -14.31 15.94 -11.37
C ALA A 403 -15.28 17.03 -11.90
N GLN A 404 -14.76 18.06 -12.58
CA GLN A 404 -15.57 19.09 -13.24
C GLN A 404 -16.45 18.51 -14.36
N GLN A 405 -15.99 17.45 -15.04
CA GLN A 405 -16.77 16.71 -16.03
C GLN A 405 -17.72 15.68 -15.38
N GLY A 406 -17.68 15.52 -14.06
CA GLY A 406 -18.55 14.62 -13.28
C GLY A 406 -18.00 13.21 -13.06
N PHE A 407 -16.78 12.90 -13.50
CA PHE A 407 -16.12 11.62 -13.21
C PHE A 407 -15.68 11.54 -11.75
N GLN A 408 -15.69 10.34 -11.21
CA GLN A 408 -14.96 10.04 -9.97
C GLN A 408 -13.46 9.97 -10.27
N GLY A 409 -12.62 10.27 -9.27
CA GLY A 409 -11.19 10.30 -9.50
C GLY A 409 -10.35 9.93 -8.28
N ILE A 410 -9.16 9.39 -8.58
CA ILE A 410 -8.12 8.99 -7.62
C ILE A 410 -6.82 9.70 -8.04
N LEU A 411 -6.09 10.30 -7.10
CA LEU A 411 -4.80 10.92 -7.39
C LEU A 411 -3.65 9.94 -7.20
N SER A 412 -2.83 9.73 -8.22
CA SER A 412 -1.60 8.94 -8.13
C SER A 412 -0.32 9.79 -8.18
N ALA A 413 -0.21 10.75 -9.10
CA ALA A 413 0.88 11.72 -9.03
C ALA A 413 0.52 12.83 -8.03
N PRO A 414 1.39 13.19 -7.10
CA PRO A 414 2.83 13.00 -7.00
C PRO A 414 3.28 11.85 -6.05
N TYR A 415 2.49 10.82 -5.84
CA TYR A 415 2.74 9.76 -4.88
C TYR A 415 3.54 8.57 -5.45
N TYR A 416 4.16 8.70 -6.61
CA TYR A 416 4.99 7.69 -7.26
C TYR A 416 6.24 7.39 -6.43
N LEU A 417 6.37 6.16 -5.92
CA LEU A 417 7.45 5.74 -5.02
C LEU A 417 8.75 5.43 -5.77
N ASP A 418 8.65 4.96 -7.00
CA ASP A 418 9.79 4.67 -7.90
C ASP A 418 10.63 5.92 -8.22
N GLY A 419 10.02 7.11 -8.13
CA GLY A 419 10.72 8.39 -8.29
C GLY A 419 11.72 8.73 -7.19
N MET A 420 11.83 7.93 -6.13
CA MET A 420 12.76 8.08 -4.99
C MET A 420 12.71 9.45 -4.30
N ARG A 421 11.55 10.08 -4.30
CA ARG A 421 11.34 11.38 -3.62
C ARG A 421 11.28 11.20 -2.11
N SER A 422 11.63 12.25 -1.38
CA SER A 422 11.52 12.25 0.09
C SER A 422 10.08 12.15 0.57
N ALA A 423 9.88 11.62 1.79
CA ALA A 423 8.57 11.57 2.42
C ALA A 423 7.89 12.95 2.49
N ALA A 424 8.66 14.02 2.72
CA ALA A 424 8.16 15.40 2.77
C ALA A 424 7.46 15.82 1.47
N VAL A 425 8.03 15.49 0.30
CA VAL A 425 7.44 15.82 -1.00
C VAL A 425 6.06 15.15 -1.16
N HIS A 426 5.95 13.88 -0.79
CA HIS A 426 4.68 13.16 -0.83
C HIS A 426 3.69 13.67 0.21
N TYR A 427 4.19 13.97 1.42
CA TYR A 427 3.38 14.42 2.55
C TYR A 427 2.71 15.77 2.31
N LEU A 428 3.38 16.69 1.61
CA LEU A 428 2.83 18.02 1.30
C LEU A 428 1.86 18.01 0.11
N ALA A 429 1.78 16.93 -0.64
CA ALA A 429 0.79 16.77 -1.69
C ALA A 429 -0.60 16.44 -1.12
N ASP A 430 -1.65 16.91 -1.78
CA ASP A 430 -3.03 16.69 -1.34
C ASP A 430 -3.95 16.35 -2.52
N PRO A 431 -4.76 15.27 -2.45
CA PRO A 431 -5.71 14.94 -3.51
C PRO A 431 -6.80 16.00 -3.71
N LEU A 432 -7.15 16.72 -2.63
CA LEU A 432 -8.23 17.68 -2.64
C LEU A 432 -7.88 18.90 -1.76
N PRO A 433 -6.94 19.75 -2.19
CA PRO A 433 -6.58 20.93 -1.41
C PRO A 433 -7.78 21.88 -1.26
N SER A 434 -7.86 22.58 -0.12
CA SER A 434 -8.93 23.56 0.16
C SER A 434 -8.97 24.69 -0.87
N THR A 435 -7.83 24.99 -1.50
CA THR A 435 -7.67 25.98 -2.58
C THR A 435 -8.21 25.51 -3.94
N SER A 436 -8.67 24.25 -4.07
CA SER A 436 -9.21 23.76 -5.34
C SER A 436 -10.49 24.51 -5.73
N ASN A 437 -10.61 24.89 -7.03
CA ASN A 437 -11.78 25.56 -7.59
C ASN A 437 -12.93 24.58 -7.91
N LEU A 438 -13.14 23.56 -7.07
CA LEU A 438 -14.21 22.58 -7.23
C LEU A 438 -15.41 22.96 -6.37
N THR A 439 -16.62 22.83 -6.95
CA THR A 439 -17.87 22.95 -6.20
C THR A 439 -17.98 21.82 -5.15
N PRO A 440 -18.83 21.95 -4.11
CA PRO A 440 -19.04 20.88 -3.13
C PRO A 440 -19.40 19.53 -3.77
N GLU A 441 -20.20 19.53 -4.85
CA GLU A 441 -20.59 18.30 -5.55
C GLU A 441 -19.42 17.68 -6.33
N GLN A 442 -18.57 18.52 -6.93
CA GLN A 442 -17.35 18.06 -7.61
C GLN A 442 -16.30 17.54 -6.64
N ARG A 443 -16.17 18.15 -5.46
CA ARG A 443 -15.27 17.69 -4.38
C ARG A 443 -15.62 16.26 -3.95
N LYS A 444 -16.91 15.90 -3.90
CA LYS A 444 -17.36 14.53 -3.57
C LYS A 444 -16.95 13.49 -4.63
N LYS A 445 -16.55 13.92 -5.82
CA LYS A 445 -16.04 13.02 -6.87
C LYS A 445 -14.61 12.58 -6.64
N ILE A 446 -13.86 13.27 -5.80
CA ILE A 446 -12.49 12.88 -5.45
C ILE A 446 -12.55 11.80 -4.37
N LEU A 447 -12.25 10.56 -4.77
CA LEU A 447 -12.31 9.40 -3.88
C LEU A 447 -11.10 9.34 -2.91
N GLY A 448 -9.98 9.95 -3.29
CA GLY A 448 -8.76 9.95 -2.50
C GLY A 448 -7.50 9.83 -3.34
N GLY A 449 -6.56 9.02 -2.87
CA GLY A 449 -5.29 8.84 -3.54
C GLY A 449 -4.75 7.44 -3.46
N GLU A 450 -3.76 7.21 -4.29
CA GLU A 450 -3.04 5.95 -4.37
C GLU A 450 -1.56 6.19 -4.59
N THR A 451 -0.72 5.39 -3.94
CA THR A 451 0.72 5.45 -4.08
C THR A 451 1.20 4.28 -4.95
N PRO A 452 1.60 4.55 -6.20
CA PRO A 452 2.13 3.51 -7.09
C PRO A 452 3.58 3.17 -6.76
N MET A 453 3.88 1.85 -6.75
CA MET A 453 5.22 1.31 -6.78
C MET A 453 5.43 0.57 -8.09
N TRP A 454 5.95 1.29 -9.10
CA TRP A 454 6.29 0.72 -10.39
C TRP A 454 7.50 -0.19 -10.29
N GLY A 455 7.49 -1.27 -11.06
CA GLY A 455 8.39 -2.40 -10.92
C GLY A 455 9.64 -2.40 -11.79
N GLU A 456 9.92 -1.32 -12.59
CA GLU A 456 11.03 -1.32 -13.56
C GLU A 456 12.39 -1.59 -12.92
N HIS A 457 12.62 -1.03 -11.74
CA HIS A 457 13.91 -1.09 -11.04
C HIS A 457 13.80 -1.67 -9.63
N VAL A 458 12.72 -2.42 -9.37
CA VAL A 458 12.38 -2.92 -8.03
C VAL A 458 12.10 -4.41 -8.11
N TYR A 459 12.52 -5.15 -7.09
CA TYR A 459 12.32 -6.59 -6.98
C TYR A 459 12.31 -7.01 -5.50
N GLU A 460 12.03 -8.26 -5.21
CA GLU A 460 11.84 -8.80 -3.86
C GLU A 460 12.85 -8.29 -2.81
N ARG A 461 14.13 -8.07 -3.20
CA ARG A 461 15.19 -7.68 -2.26
C ARG A 461 15.29 -6.18 -2.00
N SER A 462 14.57 -5.35 -2.75
CA SER A 462 14.62 -3.89 -2.63
C SER A 462 13.25 -3.24 -2.40
N ILE A 463 12.15 -3.93 -2.67
CA ILE A 463 10.81 -3.34 -2.69
C ILE A 463 10.39 -2.72 -1.36
N ASP A 464 10.73 -3.34 -0.22
CA ASP A 464 10.31 -2.81 1.07
C ASP A 464 10.93 -1.43 1.35
N SER A 465 12.21 -1.23 1.03
CA SER A 465 12.89 0.07 1.20
C SER A 465 12.39 1.14 0.23
N HIS A 466 11.82 0.73 -0.91
CA HIS A 466 11.19 1.66 -1.86
C HIS A 466 9.78 2.06 -1.43
N ILE A 467 9.02 1.17 -0.80
CA ILE A 467 7.66 1.45 -0.32
C ILE A 467 7.71 2.13 1.06
N TRP A 468 8.44 1.54 2.01
CA TRP A 468 8.42 1.92 3.41
C TRP A 468 9.67 2.71 3.82
N PRO A 469 9.62 3.59 4.83
CA PRO A 469 8.41 3.96 5.59
C PRO A 469 7.58 5.09 4.93
N ARG A 470 7.98 5.64 3.78
CA ARG A 470 7.35 6.80 3.10
C ARG A 470 5.84 6.65 2.92
N THR A 471 5.38 5.45 2.63
CA THR A 471 3.95 5.13 2.46
C THR A 471 3.14 5.43 3.71
N ALA A 472 3.72 5.34 4.92
CA ALA A 472 3.03 5.72 6.14
C ALA A 472 2.70 7.23 6.18
N ALA A 473 3.62 8.08 5.72
CA ALA A 473 3.37 9.51 5.60
C ALA A 473 2.30 9.82 4.54
N ILE A 474 2.29 9.08 3.42
CA ILE A 474 1.25 9.21 2.38
C ILE A 474 -0.10 8.74 2.92
N ALA A 475 -0.14 7.63 3.66
CA ALA A 475 -1.36 7.13 4.29
C ALA A 475 -1.99 8.17 5.23
N GLU A 476 -1.16 8.93 5.95
CA GLU A 476 -1.61 10.05 6.78
C GLU A 476 -2.28 11.15 5.95
N ARG A 477 -1.77 11.49 4.75
CA ARG A 477 -2.42 12.46 3.87
C ARG A 477 -3.81 12.02 3.42
N PHE A 478 -4.01 10.71 3.25
CA PHE A 478 -5.30 10.17 2.84
C PHE A 478 -6.27 9.95 4.00
N TRP A 479 -5.76 9.76 5.21
CA TRP A 479 -6.56 9.48 6.40
C TRP A 479 -6.89 10.74 7.21
N SER A 480 -5.84 11.52 7.57
CA SER A 480 -5.90 12.60 8.56
C SER A 480 -6.53 13.88 8.02
N PRO A 481 -6.94 14.82 8.89
CA PRO A 481 -7.37 16.14 8.46
C PRO A 481 -6.35 16.86 7.55
N GLU A 482 -6.84 17.69 6.63
CA GLU A 482 -6.00 18.46 5.70
C GLU A 482 -4.95 19.33 6.40
N SER A 483 -5.29 19.82 7.60
CA SER A 483 -4.42 20.70 8.40
C SER A 483 -3.18 20.02 8.99
N VAL A 484 -3.09 18.70 8.96
CA VAL A 484 -1.93 17.94 9.46
C VAL A 484 -0.82 17.99 8.41
N THR A 485 0.08 18.98 8.50
CA THR A 485 1.10 19.29 7.46
C THR A 485 2.49 19.59 8.03
N ASP A 486 2.70 19.45 9.34
CA ASP A 486 4.00 19.67 9.96
C ASP A 486 4.97 18.54 9.56
N VAL A 487 5.96 18.90 8.74
CA VAL A 487 6.94 17.95 8.18
C VAL A 487 7.91 17.44 9.25
N ASP A 488 8.32 18.30 10.18
CA ASP A 488 9.27 17.92 11.24
C ASP A 488 8.61 16.94 12.21
N ASP A 489 7.37 17.22 12.62
CA ASP A 489 6.58 16.30 13.43
C ASP A 489 6.26 14.99 12.67
N MET A 490 5.98 15.07 11.37
CA MET A 490 5.80 13.89 10.53
C MET A 490 7.03 12.98 10.57
N TYR A 491 8.25 13.53 10.37
CA TYR A 491 9.47 12.72 10.41
C TYR A 491 9.74 12.15 11.80
N ARG A 492 9.46 12.90 12.86
CA ARG A 492 9.57 12.42 14.24
C ARG A 492 8.68 11.19 14.49
N ARG A 493 7.42 11.24 14.07
CA ARG A 493 6.47 10.12 14.19
C ARG A 493 6.79 8.98 13.24
N LEU A 494 7.22 9.30 12.01
CA LEU A 494 7.62 8.31 11.01
C LEU A 494 8.77 7.42 11.51
N ALA A 495 9.73 7.99 12.24
CA ALA A 495 10.83 7.22 12.85
C ALA A 495 10.32 6.17 13.85
N VAL A 496 9.30 6.50 14.64
CA VAL A 496 8.68 5.55 15.58
C VAL A 496 7.89 4.47 14.84
N VAL A 497 7.04 4.88 13.90
CA VAL A 497 6.20 3.95 13.11
C VAL A 497 7.06 3.03 12.23
N SER A 498 8.20 3.50 11.73
CA SER A 498 9.16 2.69 10.97
C SER A 498 9.61 1.44 11.74
N ILE A 499 9.90 1.58 13.04
CA ILE A 499 10.27 0.44 13.90
C ILE A 499 9.08 -0.51 14.08
N GLN A 500 7.88 0.02 14.25
CA GLN A 500 6.67 -0.80 14.37
C GLN A 500 6.39 -1.57 13.08
N LEU A 501 6.59 -0.96 11.91
CA LEU A 501 6.46 -1.62 10.61
C LEU A 501 7.50 -2.76 10.44
N GLU A 502 8.72 -2.57 10.91
CA GLU A 502 9.73 -3.64 10.91
C GLU A 502 9.28 -4.84 11.75
N SER A 503 8.64 -4.60 12.91
CA SER A 503 8.12 -5.68 13.77
C SER A 503 7.03 -6.53 13.10
N LEU A 504 6.37 -6.01 12.05
CA LEU A 504 5.44 -6.74 11.19
C LEU A 504 6.12 -7.58 10.10
N GLY A 505 7.45 -7.57 10.05
CA GLY A 505 8.25 -8.32 9.07
C GLY A 505 8.62 -7.54 7.81
N LEU A 506 8.35 -6.23 7.76
CA LEU A 506 8.85 -5.36 6.70
C LEU A 506 10.37 -5.18 6.85
N ARG A 507 11.08 -5.20 5.73
CA ARG A 507 12.56 -5.26 5.72
C ARG A 507 13.22 -3.94 5.35
N HIS A 508 12.48 -2.85 5.32
CA HIS A 508 12.95 -1.55 4.83
C HIS A 508 14.17 -0.99 5.60
N LEU A 509 14.32 -1.31 6.89
CA LEU A 509 15.49 -0.91 7.69
C LEU A 509 16.72 -1.81 7.48
N THR A 510 16.54 -3.01 6.94
CA THR A 510 17.61 -4.02 6.82
C THR A 510 17.98 -4.36 5.38
N GLN A 511 17.18 -3.95 4.40
CA GLN A 511 17.43 -4.28 2.98
C GLN A 511 18.70 -3.65 2.44
N GLU A 512 19.03 -2.42 2.82
CA GLU A 512 20.28 -1.78 2.41
C GLU A 512 21.50 -2.59 2.87
N ASP A 513 21.56 -2.91 4.15
CA ASP A 513 22.64 -3.74 4.70
C ASP A 513 22.72 -5.12 4.05
N THR A 514 21.58 -5.71 3.73
CA THR A 514 21.52 -6.98 3.01
C THR A 514 22.09 -6.84 1.59
N GLY A 515 21.79 -5.73 0.91
CA GLY A 515 22.38 -5.40 -0.39
C GLY A 515 23.89 -5.21 -0.33
N LEU A 516 24.37 -4.44 0.66
CA LEU A 516 25.79 -4.21 0.87
C LEU A 516 26.55 -5.52 1.16
N ARG A 517 26.02 -6.41 2.02
CA ARG A 517 26.59 -7.75 2.23
C ARG A 517 26.62 -8.59 0.97
N ALA A 518 25.60 -8.51 0.15
CA ALA A 518 25.57 -9.23 -1.13
C ALA A 518 26.64 -8.73 -2.13
N LEU A 519 27.00 -7.44 -2.07
CA LEU A 519 28.06 -6.85 -2.89
C LEU A 519 29.46 -7.27 -2.44
N THR A 520 29.72 -7.24 -1.13
CA THR A 520 31.04 -7.55 -0.58
C THR A 520 31.29 -9.06 -0.46
N GLY A 521 30.23 -9.87 -0.28
CA GLY A 521 30.34 -11.27 0.12
C GLY A 521 30.86 -11.43 1.55
N ASP A 522 30.78 -10.37 2.37
CA ASP A 522 31.31 -10.29 3.73
C ASP A 522 30.27 -9.67 4.68
N ASP A 523 30.38 -9.99 5.96
CA ASP A 523 29.56 -9.40 7.03
C ASP A 523 30.05 -7.99 7.42
N ASP A 524 31.36 -7.70 7.22
CA ASP A 524 31.92 -6.38 7.47
C ASP A 524 31.61 -5.43 6.29
N ILE A 525 30.58 -4.62 6.49
CA ILE A 525 30.09 -3.66 5.51
C ILE A 525 30.25 -2.20 5.95
N ASP A 526 30.90 -1.91 7.07
CA ASP A 526 30.90 -0.57 7.68
C ASP A 526 31.55 0.48 6.77
N ALA A 527 32.67 0.12 6.13
CA ALA A 527 33.34 1.01 5.17
C ALA A 527 32.47 1.29 3.94
N LEU A 528 31.81 0.26 3.39
CA LEU A 528 30.92 0.40 2.23
C LEU A 528 29.64 1.16 2.58
N ARG A 529 29.06 0.92 3.77
CA ARG A 529 27.91 1.67 4.26
C ARG A 529 28.25 3.17 4.42
N THR A 530 29.40 3.48 5.02
CA THR A 530 29.87 4.86 5.14
C THR A 530 30.07 5.50 3.77
N PHE A 531 30.65 4.76 2.82
CA PHE A 531 30.85 5.24 1.47
C PHE A 531 29.51 5.46 0.74
N SER A 532 28.59 4.49 0.78
CA SER A 532 27.28 4.58 0.11
C SER A 532 26.43 5.73 0.65
N SER A 533 26.51 6.03 1.96
CA SER A 533 25.77 7.15 2.57
C SER A 533 26.18 8.53 2.06
N ALA A 534 27.29 8.66 1.36
CA ALA A 534 27.74 9.90 0.74
C ALA A 534 27.10 10.16 -0.65
N PHE A 535 26.32 9.20 -1.18
CA PHE A 535 25.69 9.30 -2.49
C PHE A 535 24.18 9.42 -2.37
N GLU A 536 23.58 10.21 -3.25
CA GLU A 536 22.13 10.23 -3.43
C GLU A 536 21.72 9.16 -4.44
N PRO A 537 20.53 8.57 -4.31
CA PRO A 537 20.00 7.64 -5.32
C PRO A 537 19.91 8.31 -6.68
N VAL A 538 20.32 7.59 -7.73
CA VAL A 538 20.18 8.05 -9.12
C VAL A 538 18.69 8.23 -9.43
N SER A 539 18.31 9.35 -10.04
CA SER A 539 16.92 9.64 -10.40
C SER A 539 16.33 8.57 -11.34
N PHE A 540 15.00 8.40 -11.32
CA PHE A 540 14.31 7.46 -12.21
C PHE A 540 14.68 7.71 -13.68
N GLY A 541 14.67 8.96 -14.14
CA GLY A 541 14.97 9.31 -15.54
C GLY A 541 16.39 8.91 -15.97
N GLU A 542 17.37 9.08 -15.09
CA GLU A 542 18.75 8.67 -15.35
C GLU A 542 18.89 7.15 -15.34
N ARG A 543 18.26 6.44 -14.40
CA ARG A 543 18.24 4.97 -14.39
C ARG A 543 17.56 4.42 -15.65
N TYR A 544 16.45 5.02 -16.06
CA TYR A 544 15.74 4.66 -17.28
C TYR A 544 16.63 4.81 -18.53
N GLN A 545 17.43 5.88 -18.62
CA GLN A 545 18.39 6.04 -19.73
C GLN A 545 19.53 5.02 -19.67
N GLN A 546 20.04 4.70 -18.49
CA GLN A 546 21.14 3.77 -18.32
C GLN A 546 20.79 2.34 -18.73
N GLN A 547 19.54 1.90 -18.64
CA GLN A 547 19.11 0.56 -19.10
C GLN A 547 19.43 0.33 -20.60
N HIS A 548 19.51 1.38 -21.40
CA HIS A 548 19.81 1.30 -22.83
C HIS A 548 21.29 1.42 -23.17
N THR A 549 22.11 1.86 -22.23
CA THR A 549 23.53 2.16 -22.45
C THR A 549 24.51 1.31 -21.65
N SER A 550 24.04 0.73 -20.55
CA SER A 550 24.85 -0.12 -19.68
C SER A 550 24.04 -1.26 -19.11
N GLN A 551 24.72 -2.36 -18.80
CA GLN A 551 24.10 -3.45 -18.06
C GLN A 551 23.70 -2.94 -16.67
N LEU A 552 22.44 -3.17 -16.30
CA LEU A 552 21.98 -2.91 -14.94
C LEU A 552 22.79 -3.77 -13.97
N THR A 553 23.46 -3.14 -13.03
CA THR A 553 24.25 -3.81 -12.00
C THR A 553 23.48 -3.87 -10.69
N VAL A 554 23.96 -4.67 -9.74
CA VAL A 554 23.39 -4.71 -8.38
C VAL A 554 23.33 -3.31 -7.76
N LEU A 555 24.31 -2.43 -8.05
CA LEU A 555 24.33 -1.03 -7.59
C LEU A 555 23.16 -0.19 -8.11
N ASN A 556 22.55 -0.56 -9.22
CA ASN A 556 21.37 0.15 -9.75
C ASN A 556 20.07 -0.23 -9.02
N HIS A 557 20.13 -1.22 -8.11
CA HIS A 557 18.99 -1.78 -7.39
C HIS A 557 19.09 -1.61 -5.86
N ILE A 558 20.16 -0.98 -5.38
CA ILE A 558 20.36 -0.68 -3.94
C ILE A 558 19.84 0.70 -3.57
#